data_74a9d702fc518ae81af2f1c42431c593
#
_entry.id   74a9d702fc518ae81af2f1c42431c593
#
_cell.length_a   1.000
_cell.length_b   1.000
_cell.length_c   1.000
_cell.angle_alpha   90.00
_cell.angle_beta   90.00
_cell.angle_gamma   90.00
#
_symmetry.space_group_name_H-M   'P 1'
#
loop_
_entity.id
_entity.type
_entity.pdbx_description
1 polymer ?
#
loop_
_entity_poly.entity_id
_entity_poly.type
_entity_poly.pdbx_seq_one_letter_code
_entity_poly.pdbx_strand_id
1 'polypeptide(L)'
;MKPTFMRWVAIAALLAGGTFSAVANPPVAPPVSYGVEEDVFHPVRATQGMVASVDAMATQVGVDILKQGGNAVDAAVAVGYALAVTHPQAGNLGGGGFMLLRTKDGATTAIDFREMAPAAATRDMFLDDQGNADAKKSLTSHLASGTPGTVAGFSLALGNTARCR
;
A
#
# COMPACT_ATOMS: atom_id res chain seq x y z
N MET A 1 -15.42 -69.26 41.91
CA MET A 1 -16.59 -68.34 41.60
C MET A 1 -16.10 -67.16 40.84
N LYS A 2 -16.32 -67.25 39.75
CA LYS A 2 -16.75 -66.68 38.41
C LYS A 2 -16.28 -65.26 38.19
N PRO A 3 -15.42 -65.01 37.20
CA PRO A 3 -15.01 -63.71 36.75
C PRO A 3 -15.84 -63.29 35.51
N THR A 4 -17.15 -63.13 35.68
CA THR A 4 -18.03 -62.71 34.53
C THR A 4 -18.55 -61.33 34.68
N PHE A 5 -18.30 -60.67 35.80
CA PHE A 5 -18.84 -59.26 35.98
C PHE A 5 -17.91 -58.15 35.48
N MET A 6 -16.64 -58.47 35.27
CA MET A 6 -15.65 -57.47 34.88
C MET A 6 -15.51 -57.26 33.37
N ARG A 7 -16.19 -58.07 32.55
CA ARG A 7 -16.14 -57.93 31.07
C ARG A 7 -17.14 -56.95 30.48
N TRP A 8 -18.19 -56.62 31.23
CA TRP A 8 -19.24 -55.70 30.72
C TRP A 8 -18.96 -54.24 31.03
N VAL A 9 -18.13 -53.92 31.98
CA VAL A 9 -17.77 -52.54 32.32
C VAL A 9 -16.77 -51.96 31.31
N ALA A 10 -15.93 -52.81 30.70
CA ALA A 10 -14.93 -52.37 29.73
C ALA A 10 -15.51 -52.02 28.35
N ILE A 11 -16.70 -52.54 28.00
CA ILE A 11 -17.33 -52.30 26.70
C ILE A 11 -18.21 -51.02 26.72
N ALA A 12 -18.72 -50.65 27.89
CA ALA A 12 -19.51 -49.43 28.04
C ALA A 12 -18.66 -48.13 28.00
N ALA A 13 -17.37 -48.24 28.32
CA ALA A 13 -16.46 -47.07 28.31
C ALA A 13 -15.94 -46.70 26.92
N LEU A 14 -16.06 -47.60 25.93
CA LEU A 14 -15.59 -47.35 24.56
C LEU A 14 -16.67 -46.71 23.64
N LEU A 15 -17.90 -46.56 24.09
CA LEU A 15 -19.00 -45.96 23.35
C LEU A 15 -19.33 -44.53 23.77
N ALA A 16 -18.68 -44.00 24.81
CA ALA A 16 -18.66 -42.57 25.11
C ALA A 16 -17.56 -41.88 24.28
N GLY A 17 -17.54 -42.22 23.00
CA GLY A 17 -16.58 -41.77 22.06
C GLY A 17 -16.78 -40.30 21.73
N GLY A 18 -15.69 -39.61 21.74
CA GLY A 18 -15.59 -38.21 21.47
C GLY A 18 -16.41 -37.74 20.29
N THR A 19 -17.24 -36.74 20.51
CA THR A 19 -17.73 -35.89 19.46
C THR A 19 -16.53 -35.18 18.83
N PHE A 20 -16.04 -35.72 17.73
CA PHE A 20 -15.16 -34.96 16.83
C PHE A 20 -15.97 -33.75 16.39
N SER A 21 -15.78 -32.64 17.07
CA SER A 21 -16.17 -31.35 16.51
C SER A 21 -15.35 -31.17 15.24
N ALA A 22 -15.95 -31.43 14.11
CA ALA A 22 -15.41 -31.02 12.83
C ALA A 22 -15.22 -29.50 12.93
N VAL A 23 -13.99 -29.05 13.01
CA VAL A 23 -13.65 -27.64 12.82
C VAL A 23 -14.07 -27.33 11.39
N ALA A 24 -15.26 -26.74 11.24
CA ALA A 24 -15.66 -26.23 9.94
C ALA A 24 -14.62 -25.21 9.50
N ASN A 25 -13.97 -25.49 8.39
CA ASN A 25 -13.11 -24.47 7.79
C ASN A 25 -13.96 -23.19 7.61
N PRO A 26 -13.44 -22.01 7.94
CA PRO A 26 -14.16 -20.78 7.68
C PRO A 26 -14.55 -20.77 6.20
N PRO A 27 -15.72 -20.26 5.86
CA PRO A 27 -16.14 -20.17 4.46
C PRO A 27 -15.06 -19.44 3.68
N VAL A 28 -14.57 -20.09 2.63
CA VAL A 28 -13.64 -19.44 1.68
C VAL A 28 -14.38 -18.23 1.14
N ALA A 29 -13.81 -17.05 1.35
CA ALA A 29 -14.37 -15.83 0.76
C ALA A 29 -14.52 -16.05 -0.75
N PRO A 30 -15.64 -15.65 -1.35
CA PRO A 30 -15.81 -15.75 -2.79
C PRO A 30 -14.62 -15.04 -3.46
N PRO A 31 -14.13 -15.55 -4.61
CA PRO A 31 -13.06 -14.89 -5.32
C PRO A 31 -13.49 -13.44 -5.59
N VAL A 32 -12.57 -12.51 -5.32
CA VAL A 32 -12.81 -11.10 -5.62
C VAL A 32 -12.92 -10.98 -7.13
N SER A 33 -14.13 -10.75 -7.64
CA SER A 33 -14.33 -10.44 -9.06
C SER A 33 -13.82 -9.02 -9.30
N TYR A 34 -12.83 -8.90 -10.13
CA TYR A 34 -12.32 -7.59 -10.58
C TYR A 34 -13.13 -7.01 -11.75
N GLY A 35 -14.28 -7.59 -12.05
CA GLY A 35 -15.16 -7.14 -13.14
C GLY A 35 -14.63 -7.42 -14.54
N VAL A 36 -13.61 -8.27 -14.66
CA VAL A 36 -13.03 -8.67 -15.96
C VAL A 36 -13.68 -9.93 -16.54
N GLU A 37 -14.63 -10.52 -15.84
CA GLU A 37 -15.26 -11.80 -16.24
C GLU A 37 -16.18 -11.67 -17.44
N GLU A 38 -16.58 -10.44 -17.81
CA GLU A 38 -17.49 -10.22 -18.93
C GLU A 38 -16.85 -9.54 -20.15
N ASP A 39 -15.52 -9.37 -20.16
CA ASP A 39 -14.74 -8.83 -21.28
C ASP A 39 -15.25 -7.47 -21.82
N VAL A 40 -16.03 -6.75 -21.03
CA VAL A 40 -16.62 -5.46 -21.39
C VAL A 40 -16.04 -4.37 -20.49
N PHE A 41 -14.96 -3.75 -20.93
CA PHE A 41 -14.46 -2.53 -20.30
C PHE A 41 -15.45 -1.39 -20.53
N HIS A 42 -16.28 -1.10 -19.54
CA HIS A 42 -17.05 0.13 -19.53
C HIS A 42 -16.22 1.25 -18.92
N PRO A 43 -15.70 2.18 -19.73
CA PRO A 43 -14.92 3.29 -19.20
C PRO A 43 -15.82 4.15 -18.30
N VAL A 44 -15.36 4.39 -17.08
CA VAL A 44 -16.02 5.34 -16.18
C VAL A 44 -15.88 6.73 -16.77
N ARG A 45 -17.00 7.43 -16.97
CA ARG A 45 -17.03 8.79 -17.47
C ARG A 45 -17.45 9.75 -16.37
N ALA A 46 -16.73 10.86 -16.26
CA ALA A 46 -17.05 11.93 -15.32
C ALA A 46 -16.96 13.27 -16.02
N THR A 47 -17.87 14.20 -15.64
CA THR A 47 -17.95 15.53 -16.25
C THR A 47 -17.33 16.63 -15.39
N GLN A 48 -17.15 16.40 -14.10
CA GLN A 48 -16.69 17.41 -13.14
C GLN A 48 -15.28 17.11 -12.61
N GLY A 49 -14.80 15.88 -12.72
CA GLY A 49 -13.50 15.47 -12.26
C GLY A 49 -13.46 13.96 -12.03
N MET A 50 -12.28 13.41 -11.98
CA MET A 50 -12.07 11.98 -11.74
C MET A 50 -10.80 11.81 -10.92
N VAL A 51 -10.82 10.79 -10.04
CA VAL A 51 -9.66 10.31 -9.29
C VAL A 51 -9.53 8.82 -9.53
N ALA A 52 -8.32 8.35 -9.78
CA ALA A 52 -7.99 6.94 -9.87
C ALA A 52 -6.71 6.66 -9.08
N SER A 53 -6.72 5.62 -8.28
CA SER A 53 -5.54 5.12 -7.58
C SER A 53 -5.63 3.61 -7.42
N VAL A 54 -4.59 3.00 -6.85
CA VAL A 54 -4.53 1.55 -6.59
C VAL A 54 -5.37 1.11 -5.38
N ASP A 55 -5.92 2.06 -4.62
CA ASP A 55 -6.71 1.78 -3.42
C ASP A 55 -8.01 2.58 -3.41
N ALA A 56 -9.13 1.91 -3.12
CA ALA A 56 -10.45 2.52 -3.17
C ALA A 56 -10.65 3.61 -2.09
N MET A 57 -10.08 3.42 -0.89
CA MET A 57 -10.21 4.40 0.20
C MET A 57 -9.40 5.65 -0.13
N ALA A 58 -8.17 5.49 -0.64
CA ALA A 58 -7.37 6.62 -1.08
C ALA A 58 -8.03 7.36 -2.27
N THR A 59 -8.61 6.63 -3.22
CA THR A 59 -9.38 7.24 -4.32
C THR A 59 -10.54 8.06 -3.78
N GLN A 60 -11.28 7.54 -2.79
CA GLN A 60 -12.41 8.27 -2.19
C GLN A 60 -11.95 9.56 -1.51
N VAL A 61 -10.82 9.55 -0.81
CA VAL A 61 -10.22 10.78 -0.23
C VAL A 61 -10.02 11.86 -1.32
N GLY A 62 -9.45 11.48 -2.46
CA GLY A 62 -9.26 12.43 -3.57
C GLY A 62 -10.58 12.97 -4.13
N VAL A 63 -11.60 12.11 -4.27
CA VAL A 63 -12.95 12.52 -4.71
C VAL A 63 -13.57 13.50 -3.72
N ASP A 64 -13.40 13.27 -2.41
CA ASP A 64 -13.96 14.14 -1.38
C ASP A 64 -13.27 15.50 -1.35
N ILE A 65 -11.97 15.57 -1.61
CA ILE A 65 -11.25 16.84 -1.79
C ILE A 65 -11.81 17.62 -2.98
N LEU A 66 -12.04 16.96 -4.14
CA LEU A 66 -12.64 17.61 -5.31
C LEU A 66 -14.06 18.14 -5.00
N LYS A 67 -14.89 17.36 -4.29
CA LYS A 67 -16.24 17.78 -3.88
C LYS A 67 -16.23 18.99 -2.94
N GLN A 68 -15.18 19.14 -2.13
CA GLN A 68 -14.98 20.27 -1.23
C GLN A 68 -14.45 21.52 -1.96
N GLY A 69 -14.25 21.44 -3.28
CA GLY A 69 -13.76 22.55 -4.10
C GLY A 69 -12.25 22.60 -4.24
N GLY A 70 -11.53 21.56 -3.79
CA GLY A 70 -10.11 21.40 -4.07
C GLY A 70 -9.86 21.15 -5.57
N ASN A 71 -8.68 21.47 -6.03
CA ASN A 71 -8.26 21.20 -7.40
C ASN A 71 -7.60 19.80 -7.52
N ALA A 72 -7.19 19.42 -8.73
CA ALA A 72 -6.59 18.12 -9.00
C ALA A 72 -5.28 17.87 -8.22
N VAL A 73 -4.52 18.92 -7.92
CA VAL A 73 -3.28 18.80 -7.13
C VAL A 73 -3.59 18.59 -5.65
N ASP A 74 -4.58 19.33 -5.12
CA ASP A 74 -5.07 19.13 -3.77
C ASP A 74 -5.52 17.68 -3.58
N ALA A 75 -6.28 17.14 -4.55
CA ALA A 75 -6.73 15.75 -4.54
C ALA A 75 -5.56 14.76 -4.66
N ALA A 76 -4.60 14.99 -5.56
CA ALA A 76 -3.44 14.12 -5.75
C ALA A 76 -2.57 14.01 -4.49
N VAL A 77 -2.33 15.15 -3.82
CA VAL A 77 -1.57 15.18 -2.56
C VAL A 77 -2.32 14.45 -1.45
N ALA A 78 -3.64 14.66 -1.32
CA ALA A 78 -4.46 13.96 -0.33
C ALA A 78 -4.46 12.44 -0.57
N VAL A 79 -4.59 12.00 -1.83
CA VAL A 79 -4.46 10.58 -2.22
C VAL A 79 -3.08 10.05 -1.85
N GLY A 80 -2.01 10.78 -2.12
CA GLY A 80 -0.65 10.38 -1.79
C GLY A 80 -0.45 10.15 -0.28
N TYR A 81 -0.99 11.01 0.56
CA TYR A 81 -0.97 10.81 2.02
C TYR A 81 -1.85 9.64 2.45
N ALA A 82 -3.02 9.46 1.85
CA ALA A 82 -3.88 8.32 2.13
C ALA A 82 -3.20 7.00 1.78
N LEU A 83 -2.53 6.92 0.63
CA LEU A 83 -1.80 5.73 0.18
C LEU A 83 -0.64 5.35 1.12
N ALA A 84 -0.04 6.30 1.81
CA ALA A 84 0.98 5.98 2.83
C ALA A 84 0.42 5.13 3.99
N VAL A 85 -0.91 5.13 4.17
CA VAL A 85 -1.62 4.34 5.19
C VAL A 85 -2.27 3.10 4.57
N THR A 86 -2.98 3.26 3.46
CA THR A 86 -3.81 2.20 2.87
C THR A 86 -3.03 1.27 1.94
N HIS A 87 -1.87 1.71 1.46
CA HIS A 87 -1.00 0.97 0.53
C HIS A 87 0.48 1.07 0.95
N PRO A 88 0.85 0.64 2.18
CA PRO A 88 2.15 0.93 2.79
C PRO A 88 3.34 0.28 2.09
N GLN A 89 3.13 -0.70 1.23
CA GLN A 89 4.20 -1.33 0.43
C GLN A 89 4.75 -0.41 -0.68
N ALA A 90 4.03 0.66 -1.06
CA ALA A 90 4.44 1.59 -2.09
C ALA A 90 4.10 3.05 -1.76
N GLY A 91 2.99 3.32 -1.07
CA GLY A 91 2.68 4.64 -0.51
C GLY A 91 3.66 4.99 0.61
N ASN A 92 4.17 6.22 0.63
CA ASN A 92 5.24 6.57 1.56
C ASN A 92 5.24 8.03 1.99
N LEU A 93 5.85 8.29 3.15
CA LEU A 93 6.29 9.62 3.61
C LEU A 93 7.82 9.72 3.61
N GLY A 94 8.49 8.59 3.79
CA GLY A 94 9.95 8.48 3.86
C GLY A 94 10.63 8.11 2.53
N GLY A 95 9.91 8.17 1.44
CA GLY A 95 10.39 7.89 0.09
C GLY A 95 10.34 9.12 -0.82
N GLY A 96 10.04 8.90 -2.08
CA GLY A 96 9.98 9.92 -3.10
C GLY A 96 9.05 9.57 -4.25
N GLY A 97 9.13 10.34 -5.33
CA GLY A 97 8.33 10.12 -6.51
C GLY A 97 8.44 11.25 -7.52
N PHE A 98 7.50 11.24 -8.45
CA PHE A 98 7.39 12.25 -9.50
C PHE A 98 5.94 12.70 -9.61
N MET A 99 5.73 13.96 -9.99
CA MET A 99 4.41 14.50 -10.26
C MET A 99 4.43 15.26 -11.57
N LEU A 100 3.51 14.92 -12.47
CA LEU A 100 3.27 15.67 -13.70
C LEU A 100 1.97 16.43 -13.55
N LEU A 101 2.02 17.72 -13.80
CA LEU A 101 0.88 18.64 -13.72
C LEU A 101 0.61 19.23 -15.09
N ARG A 102 -0.67 19.34 -15.42
CA ARG A 102 -1.14 20.16 -16.55
C ARG A 102 -2.25 21.05 -16.05
N THR A 103 -2.05 22.35 -16.24
CA THR A 103 -3.00 23.37 -15.85
C THR A 103 -4.07 23.58 -16.93
N LYS A 104 -5.14 24.30 -16.60
CA LYS A 104 -6.26 24.57 -17.51
C LYS A 104 -5.84 25.34 -18.77
N ASP A 105 -4.86 26.25 -18.66
CA ASP A 105 -4.26 27.00 -19.77
C ASP A 105 -3.29 26.18 -20.62
N GLY A 106 -3.08 24.90 -20.27
CA GLY A 106 -2.23 23.98 -21.01
C GLY A 106 -0.77 23.95 -20.57
N ALA A 107 -0.35 24.78 -19.62
CA ALA A 107 1.00 24.73 -19.09
C ALA A 107 1.27 23.39 -18.40
N THR A 108 2.46 22.85 -18.57
CA THR A 108 2.88 21.58 -17.97
C THR A 108 4.08 21.79 -17.06
N THR A 109 4.08 21.11 -15.93
CA THR A 109 5.17 21.15 -14.95
C THR A 109 5.47 19.73 -14.47
N ALA A 110 6.75 19.39 -14.35
CA ALA A 110 7.21 18.19 -13.70
C ALA A 110 7.86 18.57 -12.36
N ILE A 111 7.50 17.87 -11.32
CA ILE A 111 8.12 17.97 -10.00
C ILE A 111 8.82 16.64 -9.75
N ASP A 112 10.15 16.69 -9.65
CA ASP A 112 10.97 15.56 -9.24
C ASP A 112 11.25 15.69 -7.73
N PHE A 113 10.75 14.73 -6.97
CA PHE A 113 10.97 14.64 -5.53
C PHE A 113 11.44 13.24 -5.14
N ARG A 114 12.14 12.59 -6.08
CA ARG A 114 12.77 11.30 -5.81
C ARG A 114 13.77 11.41 -4.67
N GLU A 115 14.00 10.32 -3.99
CA GLU A 115 15.00 10.19 -2.93
C GLU A 115 16.40 10.51 -3.47
N MET A 116 17.18 11.19 -2.67
CA MET A 116 18.55 11.53 -2.99
C MET A 116 19.51 10.84 -2.02
N ALA A 117 20.73 10.63 -2.46
CA ALA A 117 21.79 10.22 -1.55
C ALA A 117 22.04 11.34 -0.52
N PRO A 118 22.30 11.01 0.75
CA PRO A 118 22.72 11.99 1.75
C PRO A 118 23.97 12.77 1.30
N ALA A 119 24.09 14.02 1.72
CA ALA A 119 25.27 14.85 1.35
C ALA A 119 26.61 14.25 1.78
N ALA A 120 26.60 13.40 2.81
CA ALA A 120 27.78 12.68 3.28
C ALA A 120 28.06 11.36 2.54
N ALA A 121 27.23 10.99 1.55
CA ALA A 121 27.44 9.77 0.78
C ALA A 121 28.73 9.84 -0.04
N THR A 122 29.48 8.75 -0.04
CA THR A 122 30.69 8.60 -0.82
C THR A 122 30.57 7.43 -1.77
N ARG A 123 31.40 7.40 -2.81
CA ARG A 123 31.47 6.32 -3.78
C ARG A 123 31.63 4.95 -3.12
N ASP A 124 32.44 4.88 -2.10
CA ASP A 124 32.96 3.63 -1.52
C ASP A 124 32.25 3.29 -0.18
N MET A 125 31.18 4.01 0.19
CA MET A 125 30.49 3.85 1.48
C MET A 125 29.91 2.45 1.73
N PHE A 126 29.71 1.66 0.69
CA PHE A 126 29.17 0.30 0.76
C PHE A 126 30.25 -0.78 0.56
N LEU A 127 31.51 -0.42 0.55
CA LEU A 127 32.60 -1.38 0.48
C LEU A 127 33.00 -1.88 1.88
N ASP A 128 33.53 -3.11 1.94
CA ASP A 128 34.20 -3.65 3.11
C ASP A 128 35.65 -3.09 3.21
N ASP A 129 36.36 -3.51 4.24
CA ASP A 129 37.77 -3.06 4.47
C ASP A 129 38.75 -3.58 3.41
N GLN A 130 38.34 -4.53 2.58
CA GLN A 130 39.11 -5.10 1.48
C GLN A 130 38.72 -4.48 0.12
N GLY A 131 37.77 -3.57 0.09
CA GLY A 131 37.31 -2.91 -1.11
C GLY A 131 36.26 -3.71 -1.91
N ASN A 132 35.68 -4.78 -1.34
CA ASN A 132 34.59 -5.53 -1.97
C ASN A 132 33.23 -4.95 -1.58
N ALA A 133 32.22 -5.16 -2.44
CA ALA A 133 30.85 -4.75 -2.15
C ALA A 133 30.25 -5.50 -0.95
N ASP A 134 29.79 -4.77 0.06
CA ASP A 134 29.10 -5.30 1.24
C ASP A 134 27.59 -5.15 1.07
N ALA A 135 26.93 -6.26 0.75
CA ALA A 135 25.46 -6.30 0.56
C ALA A 135 24.70 -5.93 1.85
N LYS A 136 25.23 -6.23 3.03
CA LYS A 136 24.59 -5.86 4.29
C LYS A 136 24.62 -4.35 4.50
N LYS A 137 25.72 -3.68 4.19
CA LYS A 137 25.81 -2.22 4.24
C LYS A 137 24.81 -1.57 3.29
N SER A 138 24.66 -2.09 2.05
CA SER A 138 23.84 -1.48 1.01
C SER A 138 22.34 -1.80 1.11
N LEU A 139 21.93 -2.89 1.78
CA LEU A 139 20.54 -3.33 1.84
C LEU A 139 19.87 -3.11 3.19
N THR A 140 20.60 -3.27 4.29
CA THR A 140 19.98 -3.34 5.63
C THR A 140 20.58 -2.39 6.67
N SER A 141 21.65 -1.67 6.34
CA SER A 141 22.22 -0.71 7.28
C SER A 141 21.54 0.67 7.16
N HIS A 142 21.76 1.52 8.18
CA HIS A 142 21.30 2.91 8.16
C HIS A 142 21.91 3.74 7.00
N LEU A 143 23.05 3.30 6.47
CA LEU A 143 23.69 3.94 5.31
C LEU A 143 22.90 3.76 4.02
N ALA A 144 22.03 2.74 3.94
CA ALA A 144 21.19 2.47 2.79
C ALA A 144 20.00 3.44 2.66
N SER A 145 19.70 4.22 3.70
CA SER A 145 18.57 5.14 3.69
C SER A 145 18.87 6.37 2.83
N GLY A 146 17.98 6.65 1.87
CA GLY A 146 18.00 7.90 1.11
C GLY A 146 17.41 9.06 1.89
N THR A 147 17.70 10.28 1.43
CA THR A 147 17.02 11.50 1.90
C THR A 147 15.63 11.56 1.25
N PRO A 148 14.53 11.54 2.03
CA PRO A 148 13.18 11.47 1.47
C PRO A 148 12.74 12.78 0.83
N GLY A 149 11.94 12.68 -0.24
CA GLY A 149 11.44 13.82 -0.99
C GLY A 149 9.92 13.99 -0.99
N THR A 150 9.13 12.97 -0.62
CA THR A 150 7.68 12.97 -0.78
C THR A 150 7.00 14.18 -0.13
N VAL A 151 7.29 14.47 1.13
CA VAL A 151 6.64 15.59 1.84
C VAL A 151 7.05 16.93 1.25
N ALA A 152 8.32 17.09 0.88
CA ALA A 152 8.81 18.31 0.23
C ALA A 152 8.17 18.50 -1.16
N GLY A 153 8.06 17.43 -1.95
CA GLY A 153 7.40 17.45 -3.26
C GLY A 153 5.92 17.81 -3.19
N PHE A 154 5.20 17.23 -2.25
CA PHE A 154 3.79 17.57 -2.04
C PHE A 154 3.61 19.01 -1.57
N SER A 155 4.45 19.49 -0.67
CA SER A 155 4.44 20.89 -0.24
C SER A 155 4.73 21.85 -1.40
N LEU A 156 5.69 21.53 -2.25
CA LEU A 156 6.00 22.32 -3.45
C LEU A 156 4.83 22.32 -4.45
N ALA A 157 4.19 21.18 -4.65
CA ALA A 157 3.03 21.07 -5.53
C ALA A 157 1.87 21.98 -5.06
N LEU A 158 1.54 21.93 -3.76
CA LEU A 158 0.51 22.79 -3.17
C LEU A 158 0.87 24.28 -3.27
N GLY A 159 2.13 24.66 -3.04
CA GLY A 159 2.60 26.03 -3.15
C GLY A 159 2.50 26.58 -4.58
N ASN A 160 2.76 25.75 -5.58
CA ASN A 160 2.63 26.14 -7.00
C ASN A 160 1.17 26.32 -7.41
N THR A 161 0.23 25.55 -6.86
CA THR A 161 -1.19 25.64 -7.20
C THR A 161 -1.92 26.78 -6.50
N ALA A 162 -1.43 27.29 -5.39
CA ALA A 162 -1.96 28.49 -4.75
C ALA A 162 -1.88 29.75 -5.67
N ARG A 163 -1.04 29.70 -6.70
CA ARG A 163 -0.96 30.76 -7.74
C ARG A 163 -1.98 30.59 -8.87
N CYS A 164 -2.70 29.47 -8.90
CA CYS A 164 -3.68 29.15 -9.95
C CYS A 164 -5.15 29.24 -9.46
N ARG A 165 -5.38 29.78 -8.27
CA ARG A 165 -6.72 30.06 -7.71
C ARG A 165 -7.18 31.46 -8.01
#